data_fcbb71e66e6fc4b0eccf9270842d2d42
#
_entry.id   fcbb71e66e6fc4b0eccf9270842d2d42
#
_cell.length_a   1.000
_cell.length_b   1.000
_cell.length_c   1.000
_cell.angle_alpha   90.00
_cell.angle_beta   90.00
_cell.angle_gamma   90.00
#
_symmetry.space_group_name_H-M   'P 1'
#
loop_
_entity.id
_entity.type
_entity.pdbx_description
1 polymer ?
#
loop_
_entity_poly.entity_id
_entity_poly.type
_entity_poly.pdbx_seq_one_letter_code
_entity_poly.pdbx_strand_id
1 'polypeptide(L)'
;MPKRARRFTRSLLSLLVLVPLFAAAPVVAQEGSPGEAGVVVGTTELIIRECPDVSCASLGLAPLADPIIVTGDEANGFLPVAWRGTSGWAWRLYVATPARGTPYLARGTPGCQRLAIIFNIGIGEPLQLDPLLWLQAEGVPATLFPIGSWAQAFPDDMRTLALLGFPIGSHGDAHLDLVGLTDEEVVTNVLDSYAHIRQITGADPIPYFTPYAANMDERVRSLIAGLGYLPVFWDVPAEDWGEGISPEHVYEHVVPNVVDGSIVEFHVDAPSSAEATAIALPWIVADLRARGFRFVTIPEMAQPCAS
;
A
#
# COMPACT_ATOMS: atom_id res chain seq x y z
N MET A 1 24.79 13.10 -59.22
CA MET A 1 25.04 12.03 -58.24
C MET A 1 24.08 12.18 -57.08
N PRO A 2 23.07 11.31 -56.95
CA PRO A 2 22.08 11.44 -55.86
C PRO A 2 22.54 10.69 -54.61
N LYS A 3 22.44 11.34 -53.45
CA LYS A 3 22.69 10.78 -52.12
C LYS A 3 21.58 9.79 -51.73
N ARG A 4 21.94 8.53 -51.47
CA ARG A 4 21.07 7.49 -50.96
C ARG A 4 20.77 7.77 -49.49
N ALA A 5 19.48 7.99 -49.14
CA ALA A 5 18.98 7.99 -47.78
C ALA A 5 18.91 6.55 -47.28
N ARG A 6 19.60 6.24 -46.19
CA ARG A 6 19.46 4.98 -45.45
C ARG A 6 18.24 5.08 -44.57
N ARG A 7 17.23 4.28 -44.86
CA ARG A 7 16.09 4.05 -43.96
C ARG A 7 16.56 3.13 -42.82
N PHE A 8 16.58 3.65 -41.61
CA PHE A 8 16.65 2.84 -40.36
C PHE A 8 15.28 2.29 -40.09
N THR A 9 15.10 0.99 -40.28
CA THR A 9 13.95 0.24 -39.75
C THR A 9 14.19 0.02 -38.27
N ARG A 10 13.46 0.72 -37.42
CA ARG A 10 13.34 0.40 -36.00
C ARG A 10 12.49 -0.85 -35.87
N SER A 11 13.12 -1.98 -35.56
CA SER A 11 12.41 -3.15 -35.07
C SER A 11 11.95 -2.84 -33.64
N LEU A 12 10.64 -2.63 -33.49
CA LEU A 12 9.98 -2.68 -32.18
C LEU A 12 10.01 -4.15 -31.72
N LEU A 13 10.90 -4.47 -30.80
CA LEU A 13 10.83 -5.70 -30.04
C LEU A 13 9.70 -5.49 -29.01
N SER A 14 8.51 -5.92 -29.36
CA SER A 14 7.40 -6.05 -28.40
C SER A 14 7.79 -7.15 -27.42
N LEU A 15 8.21 -6.74 -26.22
CA LEU A 15 8.36 -7.65 -25.10
C LEU A 15 6.93 -8.03 -24.65
N LEU A 16 6.43 -9.13 -25.19
CA LEU A 16 5.23 -9.79 -24.63
C LEU A 16 5.63 -10.29 -23.23
N VAL A 17 5.27 -9.55 -22.21
CA VAL A 17 5.23 -10.07 -20.85
C VAL A 17 4.04 -11.02 -20.81
N LEU A 18 4.32 -12.30 -20.99
CA LEU A 18 3.36 -13.36 -20.68
C LEU A 18 3.11 -13.32 -19.17
N VAL A 19 1.99 -12.71 -18.79
CA VAL A 19 1.39 -12.95 -17.48
C VAL A 19 1.01 -14.42 -17.47
N PRO A 20 1.58 -15.27 -16.60
CA PRO A 20 1.18 -16.65 -16.55
C PRO A 20 -0.27 -16.69 -16.06
N LEU A 21 -1.21 -17.03 -16.94
CA LEU A 21 -2.50 -17.57 -16.51
C LEU A 21 -2.17 -18.72 -15.54
N PHE A 22 -2.64 -18.62 -14.31
CA PHE A 22 -2.46 -19.65 -13.30
C PHE A 22 -3.01 -20.99 -13.78
N ALA A 23 -2.18 -21.76 -14.47
CA ALA A 23 -2.38 -23.19 -14.58
C ALA A 23 -1.80 -23.79 -13.31
N ALA A 24 -2.65 -24.07 -12.33
CA ALA A 24 -2.26 -24.77 -11.11
C ALA A 24 -1.66 -26.14 -11.52
N ALA A 25 -0.35 -26.28 -11.36
CA ALA A 25 0.23 -27.62 -11.38
C ALA A 25 -0.40 -28.42 -10.23
N PRO A 26 -0.76 -29.71 -10.45
CA PRO A 26 -1.37 -30.52 -9.40
C PRO A 26 -0.33 -30.72 -8.27
N VAL A 27 -0.56 -30.06 -7.14
CA VAL A 27 0.09 -30.41 -5.88
C VAL A 27 -0.55 -31.72 -5.45
N VAL A 28 0.23 -32.81 -5.41
CA VAL A 28 -0.21 -34.09 -4.81
C VAL A 28 -0.43 -33.84 -3.33
N ALA A 29 -1.69 -33.59 -2.95
CA ALA A 29 -2.10 -33.42 -1.57
C ALA A 29 -2.06 -34.78 -0.87
N GLN A 30 -1.40 -34.89 0.29
CA GLN A 30 -1.71 -35.92 1.27
C GLN A 30 -3.18 -35.77 1.69
N GLU A 31 -3.88 -36.90 1.85
CA GLU A 31 -5.29 -36.98 2.25
C GLU A 31 -5.51 -36.37 3.65
N GLY A 32 -5.73 -35.08 3.68
CA GLY A 32 -6.31 -34.28 4.77
C GLY A 32 -7.24 -33.30 4.09
N SER A 33 -8.31 -32.87 4.73
CA SER A 33 -9.34 -31.95 4.18
C SER A 33 -8.74 -30.99 3.17
N PRO A 34 -9.33 -30.83 1.98
CA PRO A 34 -8.76 -29.97 0.95
C PRO A 34 -8.61 -28.55 1.52
N GLY A 35 -7.37 -28.15 1.76
CA GLY A 35 -7.08 -26.79 2.22
C GLY A 35 -7.46 -25.78 1.15
N GLU A 36 -7.71 -24.54 1.57
CA GLU A 36 -8.07 -23.44 0.69
C GLU A 36 -6.80 -22.84 0.06
N ALA A 37 -6.75 -22.78 -1.27
CA ALA A 37 -5.64 -22.15 -1.97
C ALA A 37 -5.66 -20.63 -1.74
N GLY A 38 -4.49 -20.07 -1.46
CA GLY A 38 -4.27 -18.63 -1.26
C GLY A 38 -2.94 -18.17 -1.84
N VAL A 39 -2.70 -16.89 -1.73
CA VAL A 39 -1.48 -16.22 -2.19
C VAL A 39 -1.02 -15.19 -1.17
N VAL A 40 0.30 -15.00 -1.05
CA VAL A 40 0.91 -13.98 -0.20
C VAL A 40 0.76 -12.60 -0.86
N VAL A 41 0.24 -11.63 -0.12
CA VAL A 41 0.01 -10.23 -0.58
C VAL A 41 0.54 -9.23 0.45
N GLY A 42 0.82 -7.99 0.05
CA GLY A 42 1.07 -6.87 0.96
C GLY A 42 2.37 -6.94 1.78
N THR A 43 3.22 -7.92 1.54
CA THR A 43 4.53 -8.03 2.19
C THR A 43 5.52 -8.69 1.26
N THR A 44 6.78 -8.27 1.31
CA THR A 44 7.84 -8.93 0.53
C THR A 44 8.12 -10.34 1.03
N GLU A 45 7.92 -10.56 2.34
CA GLU A 45 8.14 -11.85 3.01
C GLU A 45 7.12 -12.03 4.14
N LEU A 46 6.31 -13.08 4.05
CA LEU A 46 5.36 -13.49 5.08
C LEU A 46 6.01 -14.49 6.03
N ILE A 47 6.06 -14.17 7.32
CA ILE A 47 6.60 -15.08 8.34
C ILE A 47 5.59 -16.21 8.59
N ILE A 48 6.05 -17.45 8.40
CA ILE A 48 5.34 -18.65 8.84
C ILE A 48 5.84 -19.00 10.26
N ARG A 49 4.93 -19.06 11.23
CA ARG A 49 5.25 -19.23 12.66
C ARG A 49 4.82 -20.59 13.19
N GLU A 50 5.45 -21.03 14.29
CA GLU A 50 5.10 -22.29 14.98
C GLU A 50 3.70 -22.26 15.60
N CYS A 51 3.22 -21.11 16.05
CA CYS A 51 1.90 -20.94 16.67
C CYS A 51 1.28 -19.59 16.30
N PRO A 52 -0.03 -19.36 16.58
CA PRO A 52 -0.75 -18.14 16.19
C PRO A 52 -0.47 -16.95 17.12
N ASP A 53 0.80 -16.55 17.20
CA ASP A 53 1.25 -15.42 18.00
C ASP A 53 2.55 -14.83 17.44
N VAL A 54 2.76 -13.53 17.59
CA VAL A 54 3.97 -12.83 17.12
C VAL A 54 5.24 -13.26 17.84
N SER A 55 5.13 -13.75 19.06
CA SER A 55 6.26 -14.24 19.89
C SER A 55 6.76 -15.62 19.46
N CYS A 56 5.96 -16.37 18.67
CA CYS A 56 6.35 -17.70 18.22
C CYS A 56 7.47 -17.66 17.20
N ALA A 57 8.32 -18.69 17.23
CA ALA A 57 9.45 -18.80 16.35
C ALA A 57 9.03 -18.84 14.88
N SER A 58 9.88 -18.28 14.02
CA SER A 58 9.72 -18.35 12.56
C SER A 58 10.16 -19.71 12.05
N LEU A 59 9.30 -20.35 11.26
CA LEU A 59 9.57 -21.61 10.54
C LEU A 59 10.05 -21.34 9.11
N GLY A 60 9.83 -20.13 8.58
CA GLY A 60 10.23 -19.74 7.24
C GLY A 60 9.61 -18.40 6.82
N LEU A 61 10.06 -17.92 5.65
CA LEU A 61 9.63 -16.67 5.04
C LEU A 61 9.06 -16.96 3.65
N ALA A 62 7.75 -16.82 3.50
CA ALA A 62 7.08 -17.00 2.21
C ALA A 62 7.13 -15.70 1.40
N PRO A 63 7.75 -15.69 0.21
CA PRO A 63 7.85 -14.48 -0.61
C PRO A 63 6.48 -13.94 -1.07
N LEU A 64 6.47 -12.66 -1.43
CA LEU A 64 5.33 -12.03 -2.12
C LEU A 64 4.90 -12.87 -3.33
N ALA A 65 3.59 -12.99 -3.52
CA ALA A 65 2.94 -13.78 -4.57
C ALA A 65 3.18 -15.31 -4.50
N ASP A 66 3.85 -15.83 -3.46
CA ASP A 66 3.99 -17.28 -3.30
C ASP A 66 2.64 -17.93 -3.00
N PRO A 67 2.35 -19.11 -3.61
CA PRO A 67 1.15 -19.86 -3.26
C PRO A 67 1.25 -20.45 -1.84
N ILE A 68 0.14 -20.41 -1.14
CA ILE A 68 0.01 -20.91 0.23
C ILE A 68 -1.32 -21.69 0.35
N ILE A 69 -1.39 -22.69 1.20
CA ILE A 69 -2.63 -23.44 1.47
C ILE A 69 -3.08 -23.11 2.89
N VAL A 70 -4.27 -22.56 3.04
CA VAL A 70 -4.92 -22.38 4.35
C VAL A 70 -5.56 -23.71 4.74
N THR A 71 -5.21 -24.23 5.91
CA THR A 71 -5.55 -25.60 6.32
C THR A 71 -6.62 -25.69 7.41
N GLY A 72 -7.15 -24.55 7.88
CA GLY A 72 -8.16 -24.53 8.94
C GLY A 72 -8.63 -23.12 9.30
N ASP A 73 -9.22 -22.99 10.48
CA ASP A 73 -9.79 -21.75 10.98
C ASP A 73 -8.76 -20.80 11.58
N GLU A 74 -9.08 -19.52 11.55
CA GLU A 74 -8.27 -18.45 12.11
C GLU A 74 -8.21 -18.56 13.65
N ALA A 75 -7.01 -18.30 14.20
CA ALA A 75 -6.81 -18.12 15.64
C ALA A 75 -5.92 -16.87 15.87
N ASN A 76 -6.36 -15.97 16.76
CA ASN A 76 -5.63 -14.75 17.13
C ASN A 76 -5.20 -13.89 15.92
N GLY A 77 -5.98 -13.89 14.84
CA GLY A 77 -5.63 -13.16 13.62
C GLY A 77 -4.64 -13.89 12.70
N PHE A 78 -4.29 -15.14 13.02
CA PHE A 78 -3.42 -15.97 12.19
C PHE A 78 -4.21 -17.11 11.54
N LEU A 79 -3.86 -17.44 10.32
CA LEU A 79 -4.37 -18.61 9.59
C LEU A 79 -3.39 -19.77 9.69
N PRO A 80 -3.85 -20.99 9.99
CA PRO A 80 -3.02 -22.16 9.85
C PRO A 80 -2.76 -22.43 8.37
N VAL A 81 -1.51 -22.60 8.01
CA VAL A 81 -1.09 -22.71 6.60
C VAL A 81 -0.11 -23.84 6.37
N ALA A 82 -0.10 -24.36 5.14
CA ALA A 82 0.94 -25.21 4.60
C ALA A 82 1.64 -24.46 3.44
N TRP A 83 2.97 -24.37 3.54
CA TRP A 83 3.80 -23.71 2.54
C TRP A 83 5.08 -24.53 2.32
N ARG A 84 5.35 -24.97 1.08
CA ARG A 84 6.55 -25.72 0.67
C ARG A 84 6.90 -26.89 1.63
N GLY A 85 5.87 -27.60 2.12
CA GLY A 85 6.03 -28.72 3.06
C GLY A 85 6.18 -28.31 4.53
N THR A 86 6.21 -27.03 4.84
CA THR A 86 6.18 -26.50 6.22
C THR A 86 4.74 -26.21 6.61
N SER A 87 4.28 -26.70 7.77
CA SER A 87 3.01 -26.35 8.37
C SER A 87 3.24 -25.36 9.51
N GLY A 88 2.42 -24.30 9.58
CA GLY A 88 2.56 -23.25 10.59
C GLY A 88 1.42 -22.26 10.53
N TRP A 89 1.66 -21.04 11.00
CA TRP A 89 0.68 -19.97 11.12
C TRP A 89 1.16 -18.70 10.42
N ALA A 90 0.29 -18.10 9.62
CA ALA A 90 0.56 -16.89 8.87
C ALA A 90 -0.41 -15.77 9.28
N TRP A 91 0.07 -14.53 9.39
CA TRP A 91 -0.78 -13.37 9.66
C TRP A 91 -1.81 -13.20 8.55
N ARG A 92 -3.11 -13.22 8.92
CA ARG A 92 -4.22 -13.30 7.96
C ARG A 92 -4.26 -12.14 6.96
N LEU A 93 -3.80 -10.95 7.37
CA LEU A 93 -3.82 -9.75 6.52
C LEU A 93 -2.98 -9.91 5.25
N TYR A 94 -1.99 -10.81 5.27
CA TYR A 94 -1.11 -11.07 4.14
C TYR A 94 -1.44 -12.34 3.35
N VAL A 95 -2.63 -12.90 3.55
CA VAL A 95 -3.08 -14.10 2.83
C VAL A 95 -4.41 -13.84 2.16
N ALA A 96 -4.41 -13.69 0.84
CA ALA A 96 -5.62 -13.58 0.04
C ALA A 96 -6.10 -14.96 -0.40
N THR A 97 -7.40 -15.24 -0.23
CA THR A 97 -8.04 -16.49 -0.66
C THR A 97 -9.42 -16.23 -1.24
N PRO A 98 -9.88 -17.04 -2.21
CA PRO A 98 -11.20 -16.85 -2.82
C PRO A 98 -12.37 -16.98 -1.84
N ALA A 99 -12.28 -17.88 -0.84
CA ALA A 99 -13.42 -18.14 0.06
C ALA A 99 -13.49 -17.17 1.24
N ARG A 100 -12.36 -16.59 1.66
CA ARG A 100 -12.28 -15.64 2.79
C ARG A 100 -12.33 -14.18 2.34
N GLY A 101 -12.37 -13.95 1.02
CA GLY A 101 -12.30 -12.62 0.43
C GLY A 101 -10.88 -12.04 0.43
N THR A 102 -10.77 -10.85 -0.11
CA THR A 102 -9.49 -10.14 -0.24
C THR A 102 -9.20 -9.33 1.02
N PRO A 103 -8.08 -9.56 1.70
CA PRO A 103 -7.70 -8.76 2.85
C PRO A 103 -7.46 -7.30 2.44
N TYR A 104 -7.74 -6.39 3.37
CA TYR A 104 -7.43 -4.97 3.24
C TYR A 104 -7.14 -4.36 4.60
N LEU A 105 -6.41 -3.26 4.62
CA LEU A 105 -6.08 -2.52 5.83
C LEU A 105 -6.87 -1.21 5.85
N ALA A 106 -7.91 -1.13 6.68
CA ALA A 106 -8.64 0.13 6.93
C ALA A 106 -8.32 0.73 8.31
N ARG A 107 -7.79 -0.11 9.19
CA ARG A 107 -7.35 0.26 10.53
C ARG A 107 -6.41 -0.83 11.04
N GLY A 108 -5.40 -0.46 11.80
CA GLY A 108 -4.51 -1.42 12.46
C GLY A 108 -5.21 -2.21 13.57
N THR A 109 -4.60 -3.31 13.98
CA THR A 109 -5.07 -4.09 15.14
C THR A 109 -5.01 -3.21 16.40
N PRO A 110 -6.09 -3.10 17.18
CA PRO A 110 -6.10 -2.33 18.42
C PRO A 110 -5.24 -2.98 19.52
N GLY A 111 -4.86 -2.18 20.52
CA GLY A 111 -4.05 -2.62 21.66
C GLY A 111 -2.61 -2.10 21.66
N CYS A 112 -2.17 -1.43 20.58
CA CYS A 112 -0.82 -0.87 20.45
C CYS A 112 -0.73 0.63 20.63
N GLN A 113 -1.83 1.33 20.75
CA GLN A 113 -1.95 2.79 20.81
C GLN A 113 -1.09 3.48 19.73
N ARG A 114 -1.33 3.09 18.48
CA ARG A 114 -0.58 3.57 17.32
C ARG A 114 -1.51 4.17 16.28
N LEU A 115 -0.95 5.04 15.45
CA LEU A 115 -1.61 5.55 14.26
C LEU A 115 -0.62 5.65 13.11
N ALA A 116 -1.10 5.65 11.87
CA ALA A 116 -0.30 5.89 10.69
C ALA A 116 -0.75 7.19 10.00
N ILE A 117 0.23 7.92 9.45
CA ILE A 117 0.00 9.02 8.54
C ILE A 117 0.29 8.54 7.13
N ILE A 118 -0.62 8.81 6.20
CA ILE A 118 -0.41 8.61 4.78
C ILE A 118 -0.57 9.93 4.02
N PHE A 119 0.13 10.05 2.90
CA PHE A 119 -0.06 11.12 1.93
C PHE A 119 -0.42 10.52 0.58
N ASN A 120 -1.64 10.78 0.10
CA ASN A 120 -2.00 10.55 -1.29
C ASN A 120 -1.52 11.76 -2.10
N ILE A 121 -0.76 11.52 -3.18
CA ILE A 121 -0.09 12.58 -3.96
C ILE A 121 -0.48 12.42 -5.43
N GLY A 122 -1.01 13.48 -6.04
CA GLY A 122 -1.45 13.48 -7.43
C GLY A 122 -2.66 14.37 -7.71
N ILE A 123 -3.01 15.28 -6.78
CA ILE A 123 -4.03 16.33 -7.04
C ILE A 123 -3.56 17.26 -8.17
N GLY A 124 -2.22 17.54 -8.21
CA GLY A 124 -1.61 18.25 -9.33
C GLY A 124 -1.20 19.68 -9.03
N GLU A 125 -1.41 20.17 -7.82
CA GLU A 125 -0.83 21.44 -7.38
C GLU A 125 0.69 21.27 -7.08
N PRO A 126 1.47 22.37 -7.01
CA PRO A 126 2.88 22.29 -6.69
C PRO A 126 3.14 21.58 -5.37
N LEU A 127 4.05 20.61 -5.38
CA LEU A 127 4.42 19.83 -4.21
C LEU A 127 4.93 20.73 -3.08
N GLN A 128 4.34 20.62 -1.90
CA GLN A 128 4.77 21.28 -0.68
C GLN A 128 5.62 20.31 0.14
N LEU A 129 6.93 20.55 0.20
CA LEU A 129 7.87 19.67 0.89
C LEU A 129 7.93 19.93 2.41
N ASP A 130 7.56 21.11 2.86
CA ASP A 130 7.70 21.52 4.27
C ASP A 130 7.04 20.54 5.25
N PRO A 131 5.82 20.01 5.04
CA PRO A 131 5.23 19.00 5.91
C PRO A 131 6.10 17.74 6.03
N LEU A 132 6.62 17.26 4.93
CA LEU A 132 7.41 16.03 4.88
C LEU A 132 8.80 16.21 5.49
N LEU A 133 9.44 17.35 5.22
CA LEU A 133 10.72 17.72 5.83
C LEU A 133 10.60 17.88 7.34
N TRP A 134 9.51 18.48 7.80
CA TRP A 134 9.22 18.60 9.22
C TRP A 134 9.03 17.22 9.88
N LEU A 135 8.22 16.33 9.28
CA LEU A 135 8.04 14.96 9.78
C LEU A 135 9.36 14.21 9.86
N GLN A 136 10.19 14.31 8.82
CA GLN A 136 11.52 13.69 8.79
C GLN A 136 12.41 14.22 9.93
N ALA A 137 12.44 15.54 10.13
CA ALA A 137 13.26 16.18 11.19
C ALA A 137 12.80 15.78 12.60
N GLU A 138 11.48 15.61 12.80
CA GLU A 138 10.88 15.21 14.07
C GLU A 138 10.86 13.68 14.29
N GLY A 139 11.36 12.91 13.33
CA GLY A 139 11.34 11.45 13.38
C GLY A 139 9.92 10.88 13.44
N VAL A 140 8.97 11.53 12.77
CA VAL A 140 7.58 11.06 12.65
C VAL A 140 7.46 10.23 11.37
N PRO A 141 7.21 8.93 11.45
CA PRO A 141 7.05 8.11 10.26
C PRO A 141 5.74 8.42 9.53
N ALA A 142 5.80 8.34 8.20
CA ALA A 142 4.65 8.42 7.31
C ALA A 142 4.83 7.43 6.14
N THR A 143 3.80 7.26 5.31
CA THR A 143 3.88 6.48 4.07
C THR A 143 3.30 7.31 2.93
N LEU A 144 4.00 7.34 1.78
CA LEU A 144 3.62 8.13 0.62
C LEU A 144 2.98 7.25 -0.44
N PHE A 145 1.91 7.74 -1.06
CA PHE A 145 1.18 7.05 -2.11
C PHE A 145 1.02 7.97 -3.32
N PRO A 146 2.06 8.13 -4.15
CA PRO A 146 1.98 8.94 -5.36
C PRO A 146 1.20 8.23 -6.47
N ILE A 147 0.57 9.03 -7.34
CA ILE A 147 0.04 8.61 -8.63
C ILE A 147 1.20 8.47 -9.64
N GLY A 148 1.18 7.42 -10.45
CA GLY A 148 2.24 7.14 -11.41
C GLY A 148 2.38 8.21 -12.50
N SER A 149 1.27 8.68 -13.08
CA SER A 149 1.28 9.77 -14.07
C SER A 149 1.74 11.10 -13.47
N TRP A 150 1.42 11.39 -12.20
CA TRP A 150 1.98 12.53 -11.48
C TRP A 150 3.51 12.42 -11.35
N ALA A 151 3.99 11.23 -10.97
CA ALA A 151 5.43 10.98 -10.87
C ALA A 151 6.14 11.19 -12.22
N GLN A 152 5.52 10.82 -13.35
CA GLN A 152 6.03 11.10 -14.69
C GLN A 152 6.01 12.60 -15.04
N ALA A 153 4.96 13.32 -14.66
CA ALA A 153 4.84 14.76 -14.91
C ALA A 153 5.83 15.57 -14.08
N PHE A 154 6.13 15.12 -12.85
CA PHE A 154 7.00 15.78 -11.89
C PHE A 154 8.16 14.87 -11.41
N PRO A 155 9.05 14.42 -12.33
CA PRO A 155 10.05 13.40 -12.00
C PRO A 155 11.11 13.88 -10.99
N ASP A 156 11.38 15.18 -10.89
CA ASP A 156 12.32 15.73 -9.94
C ASP A 156 11.72 15.77 -8.52
N ASP A 157 10.43 16.10 -8.41
CA ASP A 157 9.69 16.02 -7.15
C ASP A 157 9.60 14.58 -6.66
N MET A 158 9.28 13.63 -7.56
CA MET A 158 9.25 12.21 -7.22
C MET A 158 10.62 11.69 -6.73
N ARG A 159 11.73 12.11 -7.35
CA ARG A 159 13.08 11.79 -6.86
C ARG A 159 13.34 12.38 -5.49
N THR A 160 12.89 13.61 -5.26
CA THR A 160 13.00 14.27 -3.96
C THR A 160 12.24 13.50 -2.89
N LEU A 161 10.99 13.08 -3.15
CA LEU A 161 10.22 12.22 -2.24
C LEU A 161 10.94 10.92 -1.91
N ALA A 162 11.54 10.26 -2.91
CA ALA A 162 12.30 9.03 -2.69
C ALA A 162 13.53 9.24 -1.78
N LEU A 163 14.17 10.41 -1.84
CA LEU A 163 15.33 10.74 -1.00
C LEU A 163 14.97 11.04 0.46
N LEU A 164 13.70 11.36 0.77
CA LEU A 164 13.25 11.58 2.14
C LEU A 164 13.25 10.29 2.97
N GLY A 165 13.23 9.11 2.34
CA GLY A 165 13.32 7.83 3.01
C GLY A 165 12.00 7.30 3.59
N PHE A 166 10.87 7.96 3.33
CA PHE A 166 9.55 7.41 3.64
C PHE A 166 9.23 6.22 2.72
N PRO A 167 8.57 5.15 3.21
CA PRO A 167 8.06 4.10 2.35
C PRO A 167 7.12 4.68 1.27
N ILE A 168 7.27 4.21 0.03
CA ILE A 168 6.47 4.66 -1.11
C ILE A 168 5.64 3.49 -1.62
N GLY A 169 4.31 3.60 -1.56
CA GLY A 169 3.34 2.70 -2.17
C GLY A 169 2.81 3.25 -3.49
N SER A 170 1.58 2.86 -3.86
CA SER A 170 0.92 3.30 -5.10
C SER A 170 -0.48 3.84 -4.84
N HIS A 171 -0.84 4.95 -5.48
CA HIS A 171 -2.21 5.49 -5.55
C HIS A 171 -2.85 5.27 -6.93
N GLY A 172 -2.37 4.27 -7.70
CA GLY A 172 -2.72 4.06 -9.10
C GLY A 172 -1.93 4.95 -10.05
N ASP A 173 -2.21 4.82 -11.35
CA ASP A 173 -1.56 5.64 -12.38
C ASP A 173 -2.30 6.94 -12.64
N ALA A 174 -3.59 6.97 -12.41
CA ALA A 174 -4.45 8.13 -12.60
C ALA A 174 -5.56 8.18 -11.55
N HIS A 175 -6.06 9.39 -11.26
CA HIS A 175 -7.23 9.62 -10.39
C HIS A 175 -8.51 9.09 -11.04
N LEU A 176 -8.75 7.79 -10.92
CA LEU A 176 -9.90 7.11 -11.50
C LEU A 176 -10.67 6.32 -10.44
N ASP A 177 -11.99 6.36 -10.52
CA ASP A 177 -12.84 5.44 -9.76
C ASP A 177 -12.73 4.04 -10.36
N LEU A 178 -11.93 3.19 -9.74
CA LEU A 178 -11.63 1.83 -10.22
C LEU A 178 -12.84 0.92 -10.29
N VAL A 179 -13.91 1.21 -9.52
CA VAL A 179 -15.14 0.40 -9.52
C VAL A 179 -15.86 0.51 -10.87
N GLY A 180 -15.75 1.66 -11.53
CA GLY A 180 -16.34 1.89 -12.86
C GLY A 180 -15.52 1.34 -14.04
N LEU A 181 -14.30 0.86 -13.81
CA LEU A 181 -13.40 0.39 -14.86
C LEU A 181 -13.56 -1.13 -15.12
N THR A 182 -13.16 -1.56 -16.31
CA THR A 182 -12.99 -2.98 -16.64
C THR A 182 -11.80 -3.58 -15.86
N ASP A 183 -11.74 -4.90 -15.75
CA ASP A 183 -10.63 -5.59 -15.08
C ASP A 183 -9.27 -5.27 -15.72
N GLU A 184 -9.21 -5.18 -17.05
CA GLU A 184 -7.99 -4.83 -17.79
C GLU A 184 -7.55 -3.38 -17.49
N GLU A 185 -8.46 -2.44 -17.42
CA GLU A 185 -8.17 -1.04 -17.08
C GLU A 185 -7.67 -0.91 -15.64
N VAL A 186 -8.28 -1.63 -14.68
CA VAL A 186 -7.80 -1.68 -13.29
C VAL A 186 -6.38 -2.23 -13.22
N VAL A 187 -6.12 -3.37 -13.85
CA VAL A 187 -4.79 -4.00 -13.87
C VAL A 187 -3.76 -3.08 -14.52
N THR A 188 -4.11 -2.45 -15.65
CA THR A 188 -3.24 -1.51 -16.35
C THR A 188 -2.89 -0.31 -15.45
N ASN A 189 -3.89 0.30 -14.79
CA ASN A 189 -3.69 1.43 -13.87
C ASN A 189 -2.67 1.09 -12.75
N VAL A 190 -2.75 -0.11 -12.17
CA VAL A 190 -1.83 -0.53 -11.10
C VAL A 190 -0.43 -0.80 -11.64
N LEU A 191 -0.32 -1.48 -12.79
CA LEU A 191 0.98 -1.84 -13.39
C LEU A 191 1.72 -0.63 -13.95
N ASP A 192 1.01 0.31 -14.58
CA ASP A 192 1.61 1.54 -15.09
C ASP A 192 2.12 2.41 -13.93
N SER A 193 1.36 2.54 -12.84
CA SER A 193 1.83 3.21 -11.63
C SER A 193 3.13 2.59 -11.09
N TYR A 194 3.17 1.26 -10.98
CA TYR A 194 4.40 0.56 -10.57
C TYR A 194 5.58 0.89 -11.49
N ALA A 195 5.37 0.80 -12.80
CA ALA A 195 6.43 1.03 -13.79
C ALA A 195 6.95 2.47 -13.73
N HIS A 196 6.06 3.47 -13.62
CA HIS A 196 6.42 4.89 -13.58
C HIS A 196 7.18 5.24 -12.30
N ILE A 197 6.68 4.81 -11.14
CA ILE A 197 7.36 5.06 -9.85
C ILE A 197 8.75 4.41 -9.87
N ARG A 198 8.84 3.14 -10.24
CA ARG A 198 10.11 2.42 -10.31
C ARG A 198 11.12 3.04 -11.29
N GLN A 199 10.65 3.44 -12.47
CA GLN A 199 11.52 4.07 -13.49
C GLN A 199 12.18 5.34 -12.95
N ILE A 200 11.49 6.12 -12.14
CA ILE A 200 11.97 7.42 -11.66
C ILE A 200 12.80 7.26 -10.39
N THR A 201 12.36 6.42 -9.45
CA THR A 201 13.03 6.23 -8.15
C THR A 201 14.18 5.23 -8.20
N GLY A 202 14.16 4.31 -9.16
CA GLY A 202 15.10 3.16 -9.23
C GLY A 202 14.79 2.05 -8.23
N ALA A 203 13.71 2.14 -7.47
CA ALA A 203 13.29 1.17 -6.46
C ALA A 203 11.85 0.71 -6.69
N ASP A 204 11.54 -0.52 -6.29
CA ASP A 204 10.17 -1.01 -6.31
C ASP A 204 9.34 -0.30 -5.24
N PRO A 205 8.11 0.18 -5.55
CA PRO A 205 7.19 0.62 -4.52
C PRO A 205 6.84 -0.55 -3.58
N ILE A 206 6.59 -0.23 -2.30
CA ILE A 206 6.09 -1.23 -1.36
C ILE A 206 4.72 -1.77 -1.81
N PRO A 207 4.37 -3.03 -1.50
CA PRO A 207 3.17 -3.68 -2.03
C PRO A 207 1.87 -3.24 -1.29
N TYR A 208 1.65 -1.94 -1.19
CA TYR A 208 0.46 -1.31 -0.62
C TYR A 208 -0.15 -0.34 -1.60
N PHE A 209 -1.47 -0.35 -1.69
CA PHE A 209 -2.23 0.43 -2.67
C PHE A 209 -3.37 1.18 -1.99
N THR A 210 -3.48 2.51 -2.22
CA THR A 210 -4.62 3.32 -1.80
C THR A 210 -5.52 3.61 -3.00
N PRO A 211 -6.86 3.45 -2.89
CA PRO A 211 -7.78 3.78 -3.99
C PRO A 211 -8.13 5.27 -4.01
N TYR A 212 -8.46 5.79 -5.18
CA TYR A 212 -9.08 7.10 -5.31
C TYR A 212 -10.37 7.19 -4.48
N ALA A 213 -10.54 8.27 -3.72
CA ALA A 213 -11.71 8.56 -2.89
C ALA A 213 -12.12 7.42 -1.94
N ALA A 214 -11.17 6.59 -1.47
CA ALA A 214 -11.43 5.40 -0.66
C ALA A 214 -12.48 4.44 -1.27
N ASN A 215 -12.68 4.46 -2.60
CA ASN A 215 -13.68 3.64 -3.28
C ASN A 215 -13.07 2.38 -3.92
N MET A 216 -13.48 1.20 -3.41
CA MET A 216 -13.01 -0.08 -3.93
C MET A 216 -13.96 -1.21 -3.52
N ASP A 217 -14.53 -1.91 -4.50
CA ASP A 217 -15.34 -3.10 -4.25
C ASP A 217 -14.48 -4.39 -4.15
N GLU A 218 -15.11 -5.53 -3.88
CA GLU A 218 -14.41 -6.81 -3.75
C GLU A 218 -13.73 -7.25 -5.04
N ARG A 219 -14.34 -6.97 -6.20
CA ARG A 219 -13.75 -7.28 -7.51
C ARG A 219 -12.43 -6.54 -7.69
N VAL A 220 -12.42 -5.25 -7.44
CA VAL A 220 -11.22 -4.41 -7.56
C VAL A 220 -10.16 -4.83 -6.54
N ARG A 221 -10.55 -5.10 -5.26
CA ARG A 221 -9.61 -5.61 -4.25
C ARG A 221 -8.97 -6.91 -4.69
N SER A 222 -9.75 -7.82 -5.25
CA SER A 222 -9.25 -9.12 -5.74
C SER A 222 -8.23 -8.98 -6.87
N LEU A 223 -8.47 -8.06 -7.82
CA LEU A 223 -7.53 -7.77 -8.90
C LEU A 223 -6.22 -7.20 -8.35
N ILE A 224 -6.30 -6.23 -7.44
CA ILE A 224 -5.14 -5.59 -6.81
C ILE A 224 -4.33 -6.60 -5.99
N ALA A 225 -5.00 -7.46 -5.22
CA ALA A 225 -4.34 -8.54 -4.48
C ALA A 225 -3.70 -9.59 -5.40
N GLY A 226 -4.33 -9.88 -6.55
CA GLY A 226 -3.77 -10.74 -7.59
C GLY A 226 -2.44 -10.19 -8.18
N LEU A 227 -2.21 -8.89 -8.08
CA LEU A 227 -0.95 -8.23 -8.42
C LEU A 227 0.04 -8.13 -7.23
N GLY A 228 -0.31 -8.71 -6.07
CA GLY A 228 0.53 -8.74 -4.88
C GLY A 228 0.33 -7.58 -3.91
N TYR A 229 -0.53 -6.61 -4.20
CA TYR A 229 -0.75 -5.47 -3.33
C TYR A 229 -1.78 -5.77 -2.23
N LEU A 230 -1.58 -5.18 -1.05
CA LEU A 230 -2.59 -5.05 -0.01
C LEU A 230 -3.32 -3.70 -0.19
N PRO A 231 -4.64 -3.69 -0.41
CA PRO A 231 -5.43 -2.47 -0.38
C PRO A 231 -5.40 -1.81 0.99
N VAL A 232 -5.18 -0.49 1.00
CA VAL A 232 -5.16 0.35 2.20
C VAL A 232 -6.21 1.44 2.06
N PHE A 233 -7.04 1.56 3.08
CA PHE A 233 -7.99 2.64 3.27
C PHE A 233 -7.56 3.49 4.46
N TRP A 234 -8.27 4.57 4.70
CA TRP A 234 -8.10 5.43 5.87
C TRP A 234 -9.45 5.63 6.56
N ASP A 235 -9.42 5.82 7.85
CA ASP A 235 -10.62 6.07 8.65
C ASP A 235 -10.71 7.53 9.13
N VAL A 236 -9.64 8.31 8.94
CA VAL A 236 -9.58 9.72 9.32
C VAL A 236 -9.03 10.54 8.14
N PRO A 237 -9.89 11.05 7.23
CA PRO A 237 -9.46 12.03 6.24
C PRO A 237 -9.21 13.38 6.93
N ALA A 238 -8.12 14.05 6.57
CA ALA A 238 -7.84 15.42 7.05
C ALA A 238 -8.72 16.48 6.39
N GLU A 239 -9.36 16.14 5.27
CA GLU A 239 -10.18 17.04 4.44
C GLU A 239 -9.42 18.29 3.98
N ASP A 240 -8.12 18.13 3.72
CA ASP A 240 -7.17 19.20 3.41
C ASP A 240 -6.98 19.44 1.89
N TRP A 241 -7.74 18.73 1.05
CA TRP A 241 -7.61 18.75 -0.42
C TRP A 241 -8.29 19.95 -1.11
N GLY A 242 -9.15 20.72 -0.41
CA GLY A 242 -9.91 21.82 -0.97
C GLY A 242 -9.18 23.16 -0.95
N GLU A 243 -9.74 24.17 -1.66
CA GLU A 243 -9.29 25.55 -1.57
C GLU A 243 -9.80 26.22 -0.27
N GLY A 244 -8.99 27.12 0.30
CA GLY A 244 -9.38 27.96 1.45
C GLY A 244 -9.54 27.16 2.76
N ILE A 245 -9.01 25.96 2.85
CA ILE A 245 -8.97 25.18 4.08
C ILE A 245 -8.05 25.86 5.09
N SER A 246 -8.47 25.95 6.36
CA SER A 246 -7.63 26.52 7.42
C SER A 246 -6.91 25.41 8.21
N PRO A 247 -5.80 25.75 8.90
CA PRO A 247 -5.12 24.80 9.79
C PRO A 247 -6.01 24.26 10.91
N GLU A 248 -6.93 25.08 11.45
CA GLU A 248 -7.88 24.68 12.48
C GLU A 248 -8.86 23.64 11.93
N HIS A 249 -9.34 23.79 10.69
CA HIS A 249 -10.20 22.81 10.05
C HIS A 249 -9.51 21.43 9.99
N VAL A 250 -8.27 21.38 9.49
CA VAL A 250 -7.48 20.14 9.43
C VAL A 250 -7.30 19.51 10.81
N TYR A 251 -6.96 20.32 11.82
CA TYR A 251 -6.80 19.87 13.20
C TYR A 251 -8.11 19.29 13.77
N GLU A 252 -9.22 19.99 13.60
CA GLU A 252 -10.53 19.59 14.11
C GLU A 252 -11.09 18.35 13.42
N HIS A 253 -10.69 18.08 12.17
CA HIS A 253 -11.08 16.84 11.47
C HIS A 253 -10.21 15.65 11.90
N VAL A 254 -8.97 15.87 12.27
CA VAL A 254 -8.05 14.77 12.61
C VAL A 254 -8.11 14.42 14.09
N VAL A 255 -7.79 15.36 14.98
CA VAL A 255 -7.47 15.04 16.38
C VAL A 255 -8.62 14.40 17.17
N PRO A 256 -9.90 14.86 17.05
CA PRO A 256 -11.02 14.24 17.76
C PRO A 256 -11.38 12.84 17.24
N ASN A 257 -11.03 12.53 16.00
CA ASN A 257 -11.46 11.31 15.30
C ASN A 257 -10.42 10.18 15.38
N VAL A 258 -9.16 10.48 15.77
CA VAL A 258 -8.12 9.46 15.89
C VAL A 258 -8.37 8.54 17.07
N VAL A 259 -8.37 7.25 16.80
CA VAL A 259 -8.40 6.16 17.78
C VAL A 259 -7.22 5.20 17.55
N ASP A 260 -7.05 4.21 18.43
CA ASP A 260 -5.99 3.21 18.26
C ASP A 260 -6.13 2.45 16.93
N GLY A 261 -5.07 2.43 16.17
CA GLY A 261 -4.99 1.83 14.85
C GLY A 261 -5.45 2.74 13.70
N SER A 262 -5.85 3.98 13.92
CA SER A 262 -6.28 4.90 12.86
C SER A 262 -5.22 5.12 11.79
N ILE A 263 -5.69 5.29 10.57
CA ILE A 263 -4.91 5.73 9.41
C ILE A 263 -5.44 7.10 9.02
N VAL A 264 -4.58 8.12 9.13
CA VAL A 264 -4.90 9.51 8.83
C VAL A 264 -4.36 9.86 7.44
N GLU A 265 -5.24 10.35 6.58
CA GLU A 265 -4.87 10.71 5.22
C GLU A 265 -4.75 12.22 5.07
N PHE A 266 -3.66 12.65 4.41
CA PHE A 266 -3.32 14.03 4.07
C PHE A 266 -2.87 14.15 2.62
N HIS A 267 -2.75 15.41 2.15
CA HIS A 267 -2.16 15.78 0.86
C HIS A 267 -1.02 16.80 1.03
N VAL A 268 -0.07 16.78 0.10
CA VAL A 268 1.05 17.74 0.04
C VAL A 268 1.14 18.45 -1.31
N ASP A 269 0.18 18.21 -2.19
CA ASP A 269 0.04 18.83 -3.51
C ASP A 269 -1.41 19.29 -3.77
N ALA A 270 -2.12 19.63 -2.69
CA ALA A 270 -3.44 20.25 -2.73
C ALA A 270 -3.34 21.79 -2.59
N PRO A 271 -4.38 22.55 -3.01
CA PRO A 271 -4.36 24.01 -2.97
C PRO A 271 -4.02 24.61 -1.60
N SER A 272 -4.46 23.97 -0.51
CA SER A 272 -4.22 24.45 0.86
C SER A 272 -3.07 23.75 1.59
N SER A 273 -2.28 22.90 0.93
CA SER A 273 -1.23 22.11 1.61
C SER A 273 -0.18 22.98 2.32
N ALA A 274 0.23 24.10 1.73
CA ALA A 274 1.21 25.02 2.34
C ALA A 274 0.64 25.80 3.53
N GLU A 275 -0.62 26.19 3.48
CA GLU A 275 -1.24 27.13 4.41
C GLU A 275 -2.06 26.42 5.50
N ALA A 276 -2.50 25.18 5.24
CA ALA A 276 -3.28 24.39 6.19
C ALA A 276 -2.51 23.18 6.70
N THR A 277 -2.20 22.21 5.84
CA THR A 277 -1.55 20.95 6.25
C THR A 277 -0.20 21.19 6.91
N ALA A 278 0.66 22.05 6.31
CA ALA A 278 1.99 22.35 6.86
C ALA A 278 1.94 22.99 8.25
N ILE A 279 0.92 23.80 8.54
CA ILE A 279 0.75 24.48 9.83
C ILE A 279 0.06 23.57 10.85
N ALA A 280 -0.97 22.82 10.46
CA ALA A 280 -1.74 21.96 11.36
C ALA A 280 -0.97 20.71 11.81
N LEU A 281 -0.13 20.16 10.95
CA LEU A 281 0.55 18.89 11.19
C LEU A 281 1.40 18.89 12.49
N PRO A 282 2.21 19.92 12.80
CA PRO A 282 2.89 20.05 14.09
C PRO A 282 1.95 20.03 15.30
N TRP A 283 0.79 20.69 15.22
CA TRP A 283 -0.19 20.71 16.31
C TRP A 283 -0.81 19.32 16.53
N ILE A 284 -1.19 18.66 15.44
CA ILE A 284 -1.76 17.32 15.43
C ILE A 284 -0.78 16.31 16.04
N VAL A 285 0.48 16.33 15.61
CA VAL A 285 1.51 15.42 16.11
C VAL A 285 1.76 15.65 17.60
N ALA A 286 1.85 16.91 18.03
CA ALA A 286 2.08 17.27 19.44
C ALA A 286 0.92 16.76 20.33
N ASP A 287 -0.33 16.98 19.93
CA ASP A 287 -1.51 16.54 20.69
C ASP A 287 -1.61 15.02 20.75
N LEU A 288 -1.47 14.34 19.61
CA LEU A 288 -1.59 12.88 19.55
C LEU A 288 -0.44 12.18 20.30
N ARG A 289 0.79 12.74 20.27
CA ARG A 289 1.89 12.27 21.13
C ARG A 289 1.58 12.46 22.63
N ALA A 290 1.01 13.62 23.00
CA ALA A 290 0.59 13.88 24.37
C ALA A 290 -0.52 12.92 24.86
N ARG A 291 -1.36 12.45 23.96
CA ARG A 291 -2.37 11.42 24.20
C ARG A 291 -1.78 9.99 24.21
N GLY A 292 -0.48 9.82 24.03
CA GLY A 292 0.25 8.56 24.09
C GLY A 292 0.28 7.76 22.80
N PHE A 293 -0.15 8.34 21.67
CA PHE A 293 -0.08 7.66 20.39
C PHE A 293 1.36 7.56 19.86
N ARG A 294 1.70 6.39 19.34
CA ARG A 294 2.92 6.15 18.58
C ARG A 294 2.61 6.19 17.09
N PHE A 295 3.36 7.00 16.36
CA PHE A 295 3.28 7.05 14.90
C PHE A 295 4.03 5.89 14.28
N VAL A 296 3.45 5.28 13.25
CA VAL A 296 4.03 4.13 12.53
C VAL A 296 3.80 4.28 11.02
N THR A 297 4.60 3.58 10.22
CA THR A 297 4.37 3.44 8.78
C THR A 297 3.22 2.48 8.49
N ILE A 298 2.70 2.45 7.25
CA ILE A 298 1.71 1.45 6.83
C ILE A 298 2.25 0.02 6.93
N PRO A 299 3.49 -0.30 6.51
CA PRO A 299 4.06 -1.63 6.76
C PRO A 299 4.06 -2.05 8.23
N GLU A 300 4.35 -1.13 9.16
CA GLU A 300 4.29 -1.40 10.60
C GLU A 300 2.84 -1.49 11.11
N MET A 301 1.92 -0.64 10.58
CA MET A 301 0.50 -0.69 10.94
C MET A 301 -0.14 -2.01 10.53
N ALA A 302 0.28 -2.59 9.42
CA ALA A 302 -0.22 -3.87 8.92
C ALA A 302 0.25 -5.08 9.74
N GLN A 303 1.27 -4.93 10.61
CA GLN A 303 1.71 -6.00 11.51
C GLN A 303 0.73 -6.16 12.68
N PRO A 304 0.59 -7.39 13.22
CA PRO A 304 -0.14 -7.60 14.46
C PRO A 304 0.52 -6.85 15.62
N CYS A 305 -0.27 -6.45 16.60
CA CYS A 305 0.28 -5.92 17.85
C CYS A 305 1.09 -7.01 18.56
N ALA A 306 2.33 -6.69 18.96
CA ALA A 306 3.03 -7.49 19.93
C ALA A 306 2.34 -7.31 21.28
N SER A 307 1.84 -8.41 21.85
CA SER A 307 1.26 -8.47 23.21
C SER A 307 2.31 -8.20 24.29
#